data_b48681a94d5b27d020df5900d13500ca
#
_entry.id   b48681a94d5b27d020df5900d13500ca
#
_cell.length_a   1.000
_cell.length_b   1.000
_cell.length_c   1.000
_cell.angle_alpha   90.00
_cell.angle_beta   90.00
_cell.angle_gamma   90.00
#
_symmetry.space_group_name_H-M   'P 1'
#
loop_
_entity.id
_entity.type
_entity.pdbx_description
1 polymer ?
#
loop_
_entity_poly.entity_id
_entity_poly.type
_entity_poly.pdbx_seq_one_letter_code
_entity_poly.pdbx_strand_id
1 'polypeptide(L)'
;MGPRILIVEDEEPLTLLLRYNLEAEGYTVDAVARGDEAEVRLREQVPDLVLLDWMLPGLSGIELCRRMRARRETERLPVIMLTARGEEGERVRGLATGADDYVVKPFSVPELLARVRALLRRAKPGHVATLLTAGDIELDRETRRVRRSGRELHLGPTEFKLLEFLMQSPGRVFTREQLLDGVWGHDVYIDERTVDVHVGRLRKAINRARKPDPIRTVRGAGYSFDETFSHAE
;
A
#
# COMPACT_ATOMS: atom_id res chain seq x y z
N MET A 1 12.14 7.92 -6.66
CA MET A 1 11.94 6.65 -7.40
C MET A 1 10.99 5.79 -6.58
N GLY A 2 9.97 5.20 -7.22
CA GLY A 2 9.04 4.26 -6.55
C GLY A 2 9.73 2.97 -6.11
N PRO A 3 9.04 2.16 -5.26
CA PRO A 3 9.55 0.84 -4.87
C PRO A 3 9.82 -0.04 -6.10
N ARG A 4 10.88 -0.85 -6.02
CA ARG A 4 11.27 -1.77 -7.08
C ARG A 4 10.65 -3.14 -6.85
N ILE A 5 10.01 -3.70 -7.88
CA ILE A 5 9.40 -5.03 -7.86
C ILE A 5 10.09 -5.91 -8.90
N LEU A 6 10.49 -7.11 -8.50
CA LEU A 6 10.96 -8.13 -9.42
C LEU A 6 9.83 -9.12 -9.70
N ILE A 7 9.49 -9.29 -10.97
CA ILE A 7 8.58 -10.35 -11.45
C ILE A 7 9.43 -11.52 -11.93
N VAL A 8 9.14 -12.72 -11.44
CA VAL A 8 9.75 -13.97 -11.88
C VAL A 8 8.63 -14.88 -12.38
N GLU A 9 8.42 -14.89 -13.68
CA GLU A 9 7.27 -15.50 -14.35
C GLU A 9 7.66 -15.86 -15.79
N ASP A 10 7.42 -17.07 -16.24
CA ASP A 10 7.78 -17.55 -17.57
C ASP A 10 6.68 -17.31 -18.63
N GLU A 11 5.44 -17.03 -18.20
CA GLU A 11 4.35 -16.65 -19.08
C GLU A 11 4.46 -15.17 -19.49
N GLU A 12 4.97 -14.90 -20.69
CA GLU A 12 5.18 -13.53 -21.23
C GLU A 12 3.89 -12.65 -21.16
N PRO A 13 2.68 -13.15 -21.57
CA PRO A 13 1.46 -12.35 -21.50
C PRO A 13 1.12 -11.90 -20.06
N LEU A 14 1.33 -12.77 -19.08
CA LEU A 14 1.09 -12.46 -17.67
C LEU A 14 2.13 -11.46 -17.15
N THR A 15 3.40 -11.64 -17.50
CA THR A 15 4.48 -10.71 -17.17
C THR A 15 4.19 -9.30 -17.71
N LEU A 16 3.73 -9.17 -18.98
CA LEU A 16 3.38 -7.89 -19.59
C LEU A 16 2.20 -7.23 -18.86
N LEU A 17 1.15 -8.01 -18.55
CA LEU A 17 -0.01 -7.53 -17.81
C LEU A 17 0.37 -7.00 -16.43
N LEU A 18 1.18 -7.75 -15.68
CA LEU A 18 1.62 -7.36 -14.34
C LEU A 18 2.51 -6.12 -14.40
N ARG A 19 3.48 -6.07 -15.32
CA ARG A 19 4.35 -4.91 -15.51
C ARG A 19 3.55 -3.66 -15.78
N TYR A 20 2.65 -3.68 -16.76
CA TYR A 20 1.83 -2.53 -17.13
C TYR A 20 1.06 -1.95 -15.92
N ASN A 21 0.41 -2.84 -15.14
CA ASN A 21 -0.39 -2.40 -14.01
C ASN A 21 0.47 -1.90 -12.82
N LEU A 22 1.60 -2.53 -12.57
CA LEU A 22 2.52 -2.11 -11.50
C LEU A 22 3.21 -0.77 -11.83
N GLU A 23 3.64 -0.58 -13.07
CA GLU A 23 4.24 0.69 -13.52
C GLU A 23 3.20 1.83 -13.49
N ALA A 24 1.93 1.56 -13.83
CA ALA A 24 0.83 2.52 -13.69
C ALA A 24 0.58 2.95 -12.23
N GLU A 25 0.89 2.09 -11.25
CA GLU A 25 0.87 2.41 -9.81
C GLU A 25 2.16 3.12 -9.33
N GLY A 26 3.11 3.40 -10.21
CA GLY A 26 4.35 4.13 -9.91
C GLY A 26 5.50 3.26 -9.38
N TYR A 27 5.43 1.93 -9.53
CA TYR A 27 6.52 1.02 -9.20
C TYR A 27 7.54 0.96 -10.34
N THR A 28 8.81 0.67 -9.99
CA THR A 28 9.84 0.29 -10.96
C THR A 28 9.83 -1.23 -11.10
N VAL A 29 9.67 -1.77 -12.32
CA VAL A 29 9.48 -3.21 -12.52
C VAL A 29 10.61 -3.80 -13.34
N ASP A 30 11.30 -4.79 -12.76
CA ASP A 30 12.17 -5.72 -13.47
C ASP A 30 11.45 -7.06 -13.65
N ALA A 31 11.73 -7.80 -14.72
CA ALA A 31 11.15 -9.11 -14.94
C ALA A 31 12.16 -10.07 -15.54
N VAL A 32 12.10 -11.32 -15.11
CA VAL A 32 12.88 -12.45 -15.63
C VAL A 32 11.98 -13.68 -15.76
N ALA A 33 12.29 -14.55 -16.73
CA ALA A 33 11.47 -15.73 -17.02
C ALA A 33 11.95 -17.02 -16.32
N ARG A 34 13.09 -16.97 -15.59
CA ARG A 34 13.76 -18.14 -15.03
C ARG A 34 14.20 -17.89 -13.59
N GLY A 35 14.10 -18.92 -12.76
CA GLY A 35 14.51 -18.80 -11.37
C GLY A 35 16.04 -18.65 -11.16
N ASP A 36 16.85 -19.22 -12.04
CA ASP A 36 18.33 -19.04 -12.02
C ASP A 36 18.74 -17.60 -12.40
N GLU A 37 18.06 -16.98 -13.38
CA GLU A 37 18.22 -15.56 -13.70
C GLU A 37 17.80 -14.65 -12.54
N ALA A 38 16.69 -14.98 -11.91
CA ALA A 38 16.23 -14.25 -10.73
C ALA A 38 17.25 -14.31 -9.58
N GLU A 39 17.88 -15.46 -9.36
CA GLU A 39 18.95 -15.58 -8.36
C GLU A 39 20.14 -14.65 -8.64
N VAL A 40 20.53 -14.49 -9.91
CA VAL A 40 21.58 -13.54 -10.33
C VAL A 40 21.12 -12.10 -10.06
N ARG A 41 19.92 -11.73 -10.51
CA ARG A 41 19.38 -10.38 -10.29
C ARG A 41 19.29 -10.00 -8.82
N LEU A 42 18.86 -10.93 -7.96
CA LEU A 42 18.79 -10.71 -6.50
C LEU A 42 20.17 -10.49 -5.85
N ARG A 43 21.26 -10.97 -6.47
CA ARG A 43 22.63 -10.68 -6.03
C ARG A 43 23.11 -9.32 -6.47
N GLU A 44 22.74 -8.90 -7.69
CA GLU A 44 23.13 -7.61 -8.25
C GLU A 44 22.39 -6.47 -7.55
N GLN A 45 21.08 -6.62 -7.36
CA GLN A 45 20.25 -5.61 -6.74
C GLN A 45 19.04 -6.23 -6.06
N VAL A 46 18.92 -6.03 -4.75
CA VAL A 46 17.77 -6.50 -3.97
C VAL A 46 16.58 -5.58 -4.25
N PRO A 47 15.42 -6.11 -4.73
CA PRO A 47 14.19 -5.33 -4.92
C PRO A 47 13.48 -5.09 -3.58
N ASP A 48 12.36 -4.39 -3.62
CA ASP A 48 11.51 -4.14 -2.45
C ASP A 48 10.45 -5.23 -2.25
N LEU A 49 10.11 -5.98 -3.34
CA LEU A 49 9.19 -7.10 -3.34
C LEU A 49 9.45 -8.01 -4.55
N VAL A 50 9.18 -9.30 -4.40
CA VAL A 50 9.22 -10.28 -5.47
C VAL A 50 7.83 -10.87 -5.71
N LEU A 51 7.36 -10.84 -6.96
CA LEU A 51 6.28 -11.69 -7.44
C LEU A 51 6.91 -12.92 -8.07
N LEU A 52 6.63 -14.10 -7.56
CA LEU A 52 7.38 -15.31 -7.87
C LEU A 52 6.43 -16.45 -8.28
N ASP A 53 6.51 -16.88 -9.53
CA ASP A 53 5.80 -18.09 -9.92
C ASP A 53 6.37 -19.30 -9.20
N TRP A 54 5.47 -20.18 -8.83
CA TRP A 54 5.78 -21.47 -8.22
C TRP A 54 6.56 -22.39 -9.16
N MET A 55 6.10 -22.47 -10.42
CA MET A 55 6.63 -23.34 -11.45
C MET A 55 7.46 -22.54 -12.46
N LEU A 56 8.77 -22.60 -12.32
CA LEU A 56 9.70 -21.89 -13.20
C LEU A 56 10.68 -22.87 -13.86
N PRO A 57 11.12 -22.60 -15.09
CA PRO A 57 12.21 -23.36 -15.69
C PRO A 57 13.53 -23.12 -14.97
N GLY A 58 14.36 -24.16 -14.91
CA GLY A 58 15.67 -24.14 -14.23
C GLY A 58 15.51 -24.28 -12.72
N LEU A 59 15.56 -23.18 -11.98
CA LEU A 59 15.35 -23.16 -10.54
C LEU A 59 13.89 -22.86 -10.23
N SER A 60 13.18 -23.78 -9.54
CA SER A 60 11.78 -23.59 -9.18
C SER A 60 11.60 -22.41 -8.21
N GLY A 61 10.41 -21.76 -8.24
CA GLY A 61 10.11 -20.64 -7.35
C GLY A 61 10.21 -20.99 -5.87
N ILE A 62 9.80 -22.22 -5.50
CA ILE A 62 9.95 -22.72 -4.12
C ILE A 62 11.41 -22.75 -3.67
N GLU A 63 12.25 -23.34 -4.50
CA GLU A 63 13.67 -23.46 -4.16
C GLU A 63 14.36 -22.10 -4.14
N LEU A 64 13.99 -21.20 -5.08
CA LEU A 64 14.47 -19.81 -5.05
C LEU A 64 14.04 -19.11 -3.76
N CYS A 65 12.79 -19.23 -3.34
CA CYS A 65 12.28 -18.65 -2.10
C CYS A 65 13.06 -19.17 -0.87
N ARG A 66 13.31 -20.50 -0.79
CA ARG A 66 14.14 -21.09 0.29
C ARG A 66 15.54 -20.49 0.32
N ARG A 67 16.20 -20.34 -0.83
CA ARG A 67 17.52 -19.72 -0.94
C ARG A 67 17.50 -18.26 -0.51
N MET A 68 16.46 -17.52 -0.89
CA MET A 68 16.26 -16.15 -0.42
C MET A 68 16.17 -16.08 1.10
N ARG A 69 15.42 -16.98 1.74
CA ARG A 69 15.28 -17.02 3.21
C ARG A 69 16.56 -17.44 3.94
N ALA A 70 17.43 -18.21 3.28
CA ALA A 70 18.73 -18.60 3.82
C ALA A 70 19.81 -17.52 3.72
N ARG A 71 19.58 -16.42 2.99
CA ARG A 71 20.54 -15.34 2.76
C ARG A 71 20.16 -14.10 3.54
N ARG A 72 21.08 -13.53 4.30
CA ARG A 72 20.89 -12.36 5.16
C ARG A 72 20.33 -11.14 4.41
N GLU A 73 20.76 -10.94 3.16
CA GLU A 73 20.37 -9.80 2.33
C GLU A 73 18.89 -9.89 1.85
N THR A 74 18.37 -11.13 1.74
CA THR A 74 17.03 -11.40 1.19
C THR A 74 16.11 -12.14 2.15
N GLU A 75 16.55 -12.48 3.37
CA GLU A 75 15.75 -13.24 4.35
C GLU A 75 14.41 -12.59 4.68
N ARG A 76 14.37 -11.24 4.67
CA ARG A 76 13.18 -10.42 4.99
C ARG A 76 12.52 -9.79 3.76
N LEU A 77 13.03 -10.10 2.56
CA LEU A 77 12.47 -9.56 1.32
C LEU A 77 11.06 -10.11 1.11
N PRO A 78 10.03 -9.26 0.97
CA PRO A 78 8.66 -9.70 0.74
C PRO A 78 8.53 -10.52 -0.54
N VAL A 79 7.85 -11.65 -0.45
CA VAL A 79 7.58 -12.56 -1.56
C VAL A 79 6.09 -12.88 -1.62
N ILE A 80 5.47 -12.63 -2.77
CA ILE A 80 4.15 -13.15 -3.13
C ILE A 80 4.38 -14.30 -4.11
N MET A 81 3.95 -15.51 -3.71
CA MET A 81 3.96 -16.66 -4.61
C MET A 81 2.71 -16.66 -5.49
N LEU A 82 2.91 -16.85 -6.80
CA LEU A 82 1.84 -17.08 -7.76
C LEU A 82 1.73 -18.60 -7.99
N THR A 83 0.55 -19.18 -7.75
CA THR A 83 0.37 -20.64 -7.76
C THR A 83 -0.79 -21.05 -8.66
N ALA A 84 -0.74 -22.24 -9.30
CA ALA A 84 -1.86 -22.77 -10.04
C ALA A 84 -2.95 -23.35 -9.11
N ARG A 85 -4.22 -23.37 -9.60
CA ARG A 85 -5.36 -23.96 -8.88
C ARG A 85 -5.21 -25.48 -8.83
N GLY A 86 -5.15 -26.08 -7.66
CA GLY A 86 -5.03 -27.54 -7.48
C GLY A 86 -3.86 -27.97 -6.59
N GLU A 87 -2.94 -27.08 -6.30
CA GLU A 87 -1.79 -27.34 -5.41
C GLU A 87 -2.13 -27.05 -3.93
N GLU A 88 -3.41 -27.17 -3.54
CA GLU A 88 -3.86 -26.92 -2.15
C GLU A 88 -3.18 -27.82 -1.12
N GLY A 89 -2.79 -29.04 -1.50
CA GLY A 89 -1.97 -29.93 -0.65
C GLY A 89 -0.55 -29.39 -0.43
N GLU A 90 -0.07 -28.51 -1.31
CA GLU A 90 1.23 -27.87 -1.23
C GLU A 90 1.19 -26.50 -0.52
N ARG A 91 -0.01 -25.89 -0.33
CA ARG A 91 -0.17 -24.68 0.52
C ARG A 91 0.28 -24.93 1.96
N VAL A 92 0.06 -26.14 2.50
CA VAL A 92 0.59 -26.56 3.81
C VAL A 92 2.12 -26.70 3.76
N ARG A 93 2.69 -27.14 2.65
CA ARG A 93 4.14 -27.14 2.41
C ARG A 93 4.65 -25.73 2.09
N GLY A 94 3.83 -24.89 1.45
CA GLY A 94 4.14 -23.49 1.11
C GLY A 94 4.37 -22.62 2.34
N LEU A 95 3.63 -22.82 3.43
CA LEU A 95 3.91 -22.17 4.73
C LEU A 95 5.32 -22.49 5.26
N ALA A 96 5.89 -23.65 4.87
CA ALA A 96 7.26 -24.03 5.18
C ALA A 96 8.33 -23.40 4.24
N THR A 97 7.93 -22.78 3.11
CA THR A 97 8.88 -22.13 2.18
C THR A 97 9.26 -20.72 2.58
N GLY A 98 8.47 -20.10 3.49
CA GLY A 98 8.73 -18.77 4.00
C GLY A 98 8.27 -17.63 3.08
N ALA A 99 7.37 -17.85 2.11
CA ALA A 99 6.72 -16.76 1.38
C ALA A 99 5.76 -16.00 2.30
N ASP A 100 5.57 -14.70 2.04
CA ASP A 100 4.75 -13.82 2.89
C ASP A 100 3.27 -13.82 2.50
N ASP A 101 2.96 -14.13 1.23
CA ASP A 101 1.60 -14.26 0.71
C ASP A 101 1.55 -15.22 -0.49
N TYR A 102 0.32 -15.69 -0.81
CA TYR A 102 0.05 -16.60 -1.92
C TYR A 102 -1.16 -16.12 -2.71
N VAL A 103 -1.04 -16.13 -4.05
CA VAL A 103 -2.12 -15.77 -4.96
C VAL A 103 -2.31 -16.89 -5.97
N VAL A 104 -3.53 -17.42 -6.04
CA VAL A 104 -3.88 -18.54 -6.92
C VAL A 104 -4.29 -18.03 -8.30
N LYS A 105 -3.66 -18.54 -9.36
CA LYS A 105 -4.03 -18.28 -10.77
C LYS A 105 -5.32 -19.06 -11.13
N PRO A 106 -6.28 -18.43 -11.86
CA PRO A 106 -6.31 -17.04 -12.28
C PRO A 106 -6.72 -16.09 -11.14
N PHE A 107 -6.12 -14.93 -11.07
CA PHE A 107 -6.36 -13.93 -10.04
C PHE A 107 -6.82 -12.59 -10.62
N SER A 108 -7.41 -11.77 -9.78
CA SER A 108 -7.76 -10.39 -10.09
C SER A 108 -6.54 -9.48 -9.94
N VAL A 109 -6.19 -8.71 -10.98
CA VAL A 109 -5.09 -7.74 -10.91
C VAL A 109 -5.28 -6.72 -9.78
N PRO A 110 -6.46 -6.12 -9.56
CA PRO A 110 -6.72 -5.23 -8.43
C PRO A 110 -6.45 -5.90 -7.07
N GLU A 111 -6.78 -7.19 -6.91
CA GLU A 111 -6.49 -7.95 -5.70
C GLU A 111 -4.99 -8.10 -5.48
N LEU A 112 -4.25 -8.51 -6.51
CA LEU A 112 -2.80 -8.64 -6.44
C LEU A 112 -2.14 -7.30 -6.07
N LEU A 113 -2.54 -6.19 -6.71
CA LEU A 113 -2.03 -4.85 -6.39
C LEU A 113 -2.31 -4.45 -4.93
N ALA A 114 -3.48 -4.80 -4.39
CA ALA A 114 -3.79 -4.57 -2.98
C ALA A 114 -2.86 -5.35 -2.03
N ARG A 115 -2.53 -6.60 -2.37
CA ARG A 115 -1.58 -7.46 -1.62
C ARG A 115 -0.15 -6.92 -1.71
N VAL A 116 0.30 -6.51 -2.90
CA VAL A 116 1.61 -5.85 -3.11
C VAL A 116 1.74 -4.62 -2.21
N ARG A 117 0.73 -3.71 -2.24
CA ARG A 117 0.71 -2.53 -1.36
C ARG A 117 0.77 -2.90 0.12
N ALA A 118 0.04 -3.94 0.54
CA ALA A 118 0.01 -4.38 1.93
C ALA A 118 1.36 -4.93 2.40
N LEU A 119 2.06 -5.72 1.57
CA LEU A 119 3.36 -6.29 1.91
C LEU A 119 4.47 -5.25 1.89
N LEU A 120 4.53 -4.38 0.87
CA LEU A 120 5.49 -3.28 0.83
C LEU A 120 5.37 -2.37 2.07
N ARG A 121 4.15 -2.11 2.52
CA ARG A 121 3.88 -1.37 3.77
C ARG A 121 4.44 -2.06 5.02
N ARG A 122 4.39 -3.40 5.08
CA ARG A 122 4.92 -4.19 6.22
C ARG A 122 6.43 -4.30 6.20
N ALA A 123 7.03 -4.44 5.01
CA ALA A 123 8.45 -4.71 4.84
C ALA A 123 9.36 -3.51 5.07
N LYS A 124 8.87 -2.31 4.82
CA LYS A 124 9.59 -1.06 5.10
C LYS A 124 8.78 -0.20 6.07
N PRO A 125 8.88 -0.43 7.39
CA PRO A 125 8.30 0.47 8.38
C PRO A 125 8.78 1.93 8.24
N GLY A 126 9.82 2.17 7.41
CA GLY A 126 10.42 3.47 7.17
C GLY A 126 10.22 4.07 5.77
N HIS A 127 9.45 3.45 4.83
CA HIS A 127 9.27 3.97 3.46
C HIS A 127 7.81 4.16 3.00
N VAL A 128 6.83 3.60 3.67
CA VAL A 128 5.54 4.29 3.74
C VAL A 128 5.71 5.24 4.91
N ALA A 129 5.79 6.52 4.66
CA ALA A 129 5.93 7.49 5.71
C ALA A 129 4.92 7.12 6.82
N THR A 130 5.42 6.51 7.91
CA THR A 130 4.62 6.34 9.13
C THR A 130 4.12 7.72 9.54
N LEU A 131 4.87 8.74 9.15
CA LEU A 131 4.58 10.14 9.30
C LEU A 131 4.09 10.73 7.97
N LEU A 132 2.79 10.98 7.84
CA LEU A 132 2.24 11.83 6.79
C LEU A 132 2.43 13.29 7.21
N THR A 133 3.06 14.07 6.34
CA THR A 133 3.24 15.50 6.56
C THR A 133 2.60 16.28 5.43
N ALA A 134 1.74 17.24 5.76
CA ALA A 134 1.14 18.14 4.79
C ALA A 134 0.88 19.50 5.44
N GLY A 135 1.51 20.55 4.91
CA GLY A 135 1.54 21.87 5.52
C GLY A 135 2.15 21.81 6.93
N ASP A 136 1.41 22.27 7.94
CA ASP A 136 1.83 22.24 9.35
C ASP A 136 1.28 21.05 10.15
N ILE A 137 0.72 20.04 9.45
CA ILE A 137 0.16 18.82 10.07
C ILE A 137 1.08 17.63 9.84
N GLU A 138 1.36 16.91 10.92
CA GLU A 138 2.07 15.65 10.98
C GLU A 138 1.15 14.58 11.55
N LEU A 139 0.97 13.45 10.85
CA LEU A 139 0.18 12.32 11.29
C LEU A 139 1.06 11.07 11.31
N ASP A 140 1.33 10.56 12.51
CA ASP A 140 2.08 9.32 12.72
C ASP A 140 1.11 8.14 12.78
N ARG A 141 1.22 7.26 11.79
CA ARG A 141 0.37 6.07 11.62
C ARG A 141 0.68 4.97 12.64
N GLU A 142 1.93 4.87 13.05
CA GLU A 142 2.40 3.83 13.97
C GLU A 142 1.97 4.13 15.39
N THR A 143 2.26 5.35 15.85
CA THR A 143 1.90 5.80 17.21
C THR A 143 0.46 6.34 17.29
N ARG A 144 -0.23 6.50 16.14
CA ARG A 144 -1.56 7.11 15.99
C ARG A 144 -1.64 8.52 16.60
N ARG A 145 -0.55 9.27 16.52
CA ARG A 145 -0.46 10.65 16.99
C ARG A 145 -0.58 11.62 15.82
N VAL A 146 -1.22 12.74 16.09
CA VAL A 146 -1.31 13.84 15.15
C VAL A 146 -0.77 15.09 15.82
N ARG A 147 0.05 15.84 15.09
CA ARG A 147 0.55 17.15 15.52
C ARG A 147 0.19 18.19 14.48
N ARG A 148 -0.03 19.42 14.94
CA ARG A 148 -0.15 20.60 14.07
C ARG A 148 0.74 21.70 14.62
N SER A 149 1.69 22.15 13.80
CA SER A 149 2.75 23.11 14.21
C SER A 149 3.45 22.65 15.50
N GLY A 150 3.84 21.40 15.58
CA GLY A 150 4.50 20.76 16.74
C GLY A 150 3.60 20.45 17.96
N ARG A 151 2.35 20.96 17.96
CA ARG A 151 1.40 20.72 19.07
C ARG A 151 0.59 19.45 18.84
N GLU A 152 0.54 18.56 19.81
CA GLU A 152 -0.25 17.32 19.75
C GLU A 152 -1.76 17.61 19.73
N LEU A 153 -2.48 16.91 18.85
CA LEU A 153 -3.92 16.94 18.69
C LEU A 153 -4.52 15.61 19.09
N HIS A 154 -5.63 15.66 19.83
CA HIS A 154 -6.39 14.45 20.19
C HIS A 154 -7.55 14.27 19.22
N LEU A 155 -7.47 13.23 18.40
CA LEU A 155 -8.52 12.83 17.45
C LEU A 155 -9.17 11.54 17.90
N GLY A 156 -10.47 11.41 17.66
CA GLY A 156 -11.16 10.12 17.77
C GLY A 156 -10.68 9.14 16.69
N PRO A 157 -10.92 7.82 16.86
CA PRO A 157 -10.47 6.82 15.89
C PRO A 157 -10.94 7.07 14.45
N THR A 158 -12.17 7.56 14.29
CA THR A 158 -12.76 7.84 12.99
C THR A 158 -12.19 9.12 12.38
N GLU A 159 -12.03 10.19 13.18
CA GLU A 159 -11.41 11.44 12.74
C GLU A 159 -9.95 11.22 12.34
N PHE A 160 -9.23 10.34 13.04
CA PHE A 160 -7.87 9.95 12.68
C PHE A 160 -7.83 9.27 11.29
N LYS A 161 -8.68 8.25 11.07
CA LYS A 161 -8.77 7.55 9.78
C LYS A 161 -9.18 8.50 8.63
N LEU A 162 -10.12 9.41 8.90
CA LEU A 162 -10.57 10.38 7.92
C LEU A 162 -9.47 11.37 7.52
N LEU A 163 -8.71 11.88 8.50
CA LEU A 163 -7.55 12.73 8.25
C LEU A 163 -6.48 11.97 7.47
N GLU A 164 -6.15 10.76 7.89
CA GLU A 164 -5.20 9.88 7.21
C GLU A 164 -5.60 9.66 5.75
N PHE A 165 -6.86 9.31 5.48
CA PHE A 165 -7.37 9.06 4.13
C PHE A 165 -7.24 10.29 3.23
N LEU A 166 -7.60 11.46 3.73
CA LEU A 166 -7.50 12.73 3.00
C LEU A 166 -6.05 13.14 2.75
N MET A 167 -5.16 12.97 3.74
CA MET A 167 -3.72 13.31 3.63
C MET A 167 -2.94 12.35 2.72
N GLN A 168 -3.45 11.17 2.40
CA GLN A 168 -2.82 10.25 1.45
C GLN A 168 -2.86 10.75 0.00
N SER A 169 -3.79 11.65 -0.32
CA SER A 169 -3.95 12.20 -1.66
C SER A 169 -4.34 13.69 -1.58
N PRO A 170 -3.41 14.57 -1.19
CA PRO A 170 -3.65 16.00 -1.11
C PRO A 170 -4.13 16.55 -2.47
N GLY A 171 -5.02 17.53 -2.44
CA GLY A 171 -5.60 18.14 -3.63
C GLY A 171 -6.73 17.34 -4.29
N ARG A 172 -6.80 16.03 -4.08
CA ARG A 172 -7.86 15.18 -4.64
C ARG A 172 -9.19 15.45 -3.94
N VAL A 173 -10.25 15.61 -4.74
CA VAL A 173 -11.62 15.71 -4.22
C VAL A 173 -12.22 14.32 -4.09
N PHE A 174 -12.68 13.97 -2.91
CA PHE A 174 -13.37 12.71 -2.63
C PHE A 174 -14.87 12.96 -2.41
N THR A 175 -15.72 12.15 -3.03
CA THR A 175 -17.16 12.17 -2.75
C THR A 175 -17.44 11.65 -1.34
N ARG A 176 -18.66 11.91 -0.81
CA ARG A 176 -19.06 11.36 0.50
C ARG A 176 -19.06 9.83 0.51
N GLU A 177 -19.53 9.23 -0.56
CA GLU A 177 -19.51 7.78 -0.78
C GLU A 177 -18.06 7.23 -0.73
N GLN A 178 -17.12 7.82 -1.48
CA GLN A 178 -15.71 7.43 -1.45
C GLN A 178 -15.07 7.56 -0.07
N LEU A 179 -15.44 8.60 0.69
CA LEU A 179 -14.96 8.78 2.06
C LEU A 179 -15.61 7.76 3.01
N LEU A 180 -16.88 7.43 2.80
CA LEU A 180 -17.57 6.40 3.58
C LEU A 180 -16.88 5.05 3.40
N ASP A 181 -16.72 4.61 2.16
CA ASP A 181 -16.06 3.35 1.82
C ASP A 181 -14.62 3.28 2.32
N GLY A 182 -13.85 4.35 2.11
CA GLY A 182 -12.43 4.39 2.48
C GLY A 182 -12.17 4.42 3.98
N VAL A 183 -13.08 4.98 4.79
CA VAL A 183 -12.90 5.17 6.23
C VAL A 183 -13.65 4.15 7.06
N TRP A 184 -14.88 3.76 6.64
CA TRP A 184 -15.75 2.82 7.37
C TRP A 184 -15.82 1.43 6.76
N GLY A 185 -15.51 1.28 5.44
CA GLY A 185 -15.57 0.03 4.70
C GLY A 185 -16.92 -0.16 3.97
N HIS A 186 -16.93 -1.10 3.01
CA HIS A 186 -18.09 -1.30 2.11
C HIS A 186 -19.31 -1.98 2.76
N ASP A 187 -19.14 -2.65 3.91
CA ASP A 187 -20.19 -3.47 4.54
C ASP A 187 -21.02 -2.71 5.59
N VAL A 188 -20.88 -1.39 5.68
CA VAL A 188 -21.51 -0.59 6.73
C VAL A 188 -22.58 0.31 6.12
N TYR A 189 -23.85 -0.03 6.36
CA TYR A 189 -25.01 0.83 6.02
C TYR A 189 -25.04 2.09 6.90
N ILE A 190 -24.24 3.08 6.55
CA ILE A 190 -24.21 4.39 7.22
C ILE A 190 -24.61 5.47 6.23
N ASP A 191 -25.46 6.41 6.66
CA ASP A 191 -25.86 7.58 5.86
C ASP A 191 -24.64 8.46 5.54
N GLU A 192 -24.50 8.92 4.30
CA GLU A 192 -23.45 9.84 3.84
C GLU A 192 -23.32 11.11 4.70
N ARG A 193 -24.41 11.55 5.37
CA ARG A 193 -24.39 12.65 6.33
C ARG A 193 -23.48 12.42 7.52
N THR A 194 -23.17 11.16 7.82
CA THR A 194 -22.20 10.80 8.87
C THR A 194 -20.81 11.35 8.54
N VAL A 195 -20.43 11.38 7.25
CA VAL A 195 -19.17 11.99 6.79
C VAL A 195 -19.11 13.47 7.18
N ASP A 196 -20.21 14.22 6.95
CA ASP A 196 -20.26 15.66 7.27
C ASP A 196 -20.08 15.92 8.76
N VAL A 197 -20.68 15.05 9.61
CA VAL A 197 -20.53 15.14 11.08
C VAL A 197 -19.07 14.93 11.49
N HIS A 198 -18.41 13.89 10.95
CA HIS A 198 -17.01 13.58 11.29
C HIS A 198 -16.04 14.60 10.70
N VAL A 199 -16.28 15.13 9.49
CA VAL A 199 -15.52 16.28 8.95
C VAL A 199 -15.67 17.51 9.88
N GLY A 200 -16.88 17.79 10.37
CA GLY A 200 -17.11 18.89 11.32
C GLY A 200 -16.35 18.70 12.65
N ARG A 201 -16.31 17.48 13.20
CA ARG A 201 -15.54 17.15 14.41
C ARG A 201 -14.03 17.26 14.16
N LEU A 202 -13.55 16.71 13.02
CA LEU A 202 -12.16 16.79 12.61
C LEU A 202 -11.71 18.25 12.50
N ARG A 203 -12.48 19.08 11.79
CA ARG A 203 -12.20 20.52 11.68
C ARG A 203 -12.06 21.22 13.03
N LYS A 204 -12.98 20.94 13.96
CA LYS A 204 -12.90 21.49 15.32
C LYS A 204 -11.64 21.07 16.06
N ALA A 205 -11.17 19.85 15.85
CA ALA A 205 -10.00 19.33 16.50
C ALA A 205 -8.70 19.92 15.92
N ILE A 206 -8.60 20.02 14.58
CA ILE A 206 -7.38 20.48 13.90
C ILE A 206 -7.26 22.02 13.84
N ASN A 207 -8.40 22.77 13.80
CA ASN A 207 -8.41 24.23 13.62
C ASN A 207 -8.43 25.01 14.94
N ARG A 208 -7.96 24.42 16.03
CA ARG A 208 -7.79 25.14 17.29
C ARG A 208 -6.80 26.30 17.08
N ALA A 209 -7.11 27.49 17.62
CA ALA A 209 -6.30 28.71 17.52
C ALA A 209 -6.40 29.52 16.20
N ARG A 210 -7.57 29.48 15.52
CA ARG A 210 -7.86 30.30 14.31
C ARG A 210 -6.91 30.09 13.14
N LYS A 211 -6.32 28.89 13.04
CA LYS A 211 -5.49 28.52 11.88
C LYS A 211 -6.33 28.26 10.64
N PRO A 212 -5.77 28.44 9.44
CA PRO A 212 -6.46 28.09 8.20
C PRO A 212 -6.94 26.63 8.20
N ASP A 213 -8.11 26.38 7.60
CA ASP A 213 -8.70 25.04 7.51
C ASP A 213 -8.09 24.27 6.33
N PRO A 214 -7.35 23.17 6.57
CA PRO A 214 -6.79 22.36 5.50
C PRO A 214 -7.85 21.53 4.75
N ILE A 215 -9.03 21.36 5.32
CA ILE A 215 -10.09 20.57 4.68
C ILE A 215 -11.01 21.50 3.90
N ARG A 216 -10.90 21.46 2.58
CA ARG A 216 -11.76 22.24 1.67
C ARG A 216 -13.05 21.49 1.38
N THR A 217 -14.19 22.18 1.49
CA THR A 217 -15.46 21.68 0.99
C THR A 217 -15.64 22.09 -0.47
N VAL A 218 -15.81 21.11 -1.36
CA VAL A 218 -16.14 21.33 -2.76
C VAL A 218 -17.64 21.11 -2.93
N ARG A 219 -18.40 22.21 -3.06
CA ARG A 219 -19.88 22.16 -3.13
C ARG A 219 -20.34 21.24 -4.24
N GLY A 220 -21.26 20.34 -3.92
CA GLY A 220 -21.79 19.35 -4.86
C GLY A 220 -20.86 18.17 -5.20
N ALA A 221 -19.60 18.20 -4.75
CA ALA A 221 -18.63 17.12 -5.05
C ALA A 221 -18.14 16.38 -3.79
N GLY A 222 -17.79 17.09 -2.69
CA GLY A 222 -17.31 16.44 -1.48
C GLY A 222 -16.22 17.24 -0.76
N TYR A 223 -15.13 16.55 -0.35
CA TYR A 223 -14.06 17.11 0.47
C TYR A 223 -12.69 16.84 -0.13
N SER A 224 -11.75 17.74 0.12
CA SER A 224 -10.36 17.65 -0.30
C SER A 224 -9.45 18.15 0.82
N PHE A 225 -8.23 17.60 0.93
CA PHE A 225 -7.18 18.16 1.78
C PHE A 225 -6.32 19.10 0.94
N ASP A 226 -6.16 20.34 1.40
CA ASP A 226 -5.31 21.33 0.77
C ASP A 226 -3.96 21.40 1.51
N GLU A 227 -2.88 21.02 0.86
CA GLU A 227 -1.54 21.06 1.46
C GLU A 227 -0.91 22.45 1.52
N THR A 228 -1.45 23.39 0.74
CA THR A 228 -0.94 24.76 0.64
C THR A 228 -1.55 25.72 1.68
N PHE A 229 -2.46 25.23 2.52
CA PHE A 229 -3.22 26.04 3.49
C PHE A 229 -2.33 26.82 4.50
N SER A 230 -1.08 26.39 4.72
CA SER A 230 -0.15 27.04 5.65
C SER A 230 0.52 28.29 5.08
N HIS A 231 0.40 28.53 3.77
CA HIS A 231 1.04 29.66 3.06
C HIS A 231 0.07 30.81 2.70
N ALA A 232 -1.18 30.78 3.17
CA ALA A 232 -2.07 31.92 3.03
C ALA A 232 -1.74 32.95 4.12
N GLU A 233 -0.89 33.94 3.75
CA GLU A 233 -0.74 35.20 4.48
C GLU A 233 -2.00 36.06 4.36
#